data_8b8a611aaeb585fac8c639637519cd2d
#
_entry.id   8b8a611aaeb585fac8c639637519cd2d
#
_cell.length_a   1.000
_cell.length_b   1.000
_cell.length_c   1.000
_cell.angle_alpha   90.00
_cell.angle_beta   90.00
_cell.angle_gamma   90.00
#
_symmetry.space_group_name_H-M   'P 1'
#
loop_
_entity.id
_entity.type
_entity.pdbx_description
1 polymer ?
#
loop_
_entity_poly.entity_id
_entity_poly.type
_entity_poly.pdbx_seq_one_letter_code
_entity_poly.pdbx_strand_id
1 'polypeptide(L)'
;MSRWLLSLLSTSATVQRQQVMPLQALSQAGQVLPLGLIVCAIVLIAWVLSLNLGRLVHNKASLLRATDAAVYSAAVAQARALNLHAYLNRAQLAQQIAMAHLITMASAQRYRATLARQASRFNPPASLIGMLFGPQYAAAYLAAKAGGLGDQVALAQLSEAFRLHDDVIHRVIERVRGEQLKRLSNQRQQVLNEVLVQNVGASGSSMVGKTLAELGLKAGITVDDLPGFISRFSSAEANWQALLKRVSKQYGFLNDRHHTTRNVWAVNLRCPHKRHELRRKGSTRLEANGTWSVQDHQSFHALRYNRVIGCYQREYPMGWALVNSAPSSRAQPDGQRATHTEPQNFAKESFWRWVSQQPNGGWNIFSGGDNHLARRLAYASEIRWSTQGMPSFTALTSKHKESIRLAIAVTQQSPLIHVGDATEEQRFGGRFTLSSSERAHGLRAEAAAQTYFAPPRASGNVIIAPNLFQPFWRARLIDIAETKQRGTPK
;
A
#
# COMPACT_ATOMS: atom_id res chain seq x y z
N MET A 1 41.28 38.26 36.05
CA MET A 1 41.92 39.52 35.62
C MET A 1 41.13 40.63 36.21
N SER A 2 41.76 41.16 37.21
CA SER A 2 42.17 42.57 37.46
C SER A 2 41.04 43.38 38.03
N ARG A 3 40.99 43.59 39.37
CA ARG A 3 41.77 44.61 40.12
C ARG A 3 41.58 46.00 39.53
N TRP A 4 40.98 46.87 40.30
CA TRP A 4 41.30 48.28 40.54
C TRP A 4 40.21 48.85 41.48
N LEU A 5 40.35 49.59 42.48
CA LEU A 5 41.49 50.09 43.29
C LEU A 5 40.86 50.94 44.40
N LEU A 6 41.37 50.72 45.55
CA LEU A 6 41.29 51.63 46.68
C LEU A 6 41.97 52.96 46.34
N SER A 7 41.42 54.04 46.76
CA SER A 7 42.12 55.12 47.50
C SER A 7 41.39 56.47 47.39
N LEU A 8 41.32 57.07 48.38
CA LEU A 8 41.73 58.40 48.89
C LEU A 8 40.48 59.24 49.25
N LEU A 9 40.35 60.03 50.27
CA LEU A 9 41.30 60.71 51.10
C LEU A 9 40.59 61.18 52.36
N SER A 10 41.27 61.26 53.47
CA SER A 10 41.00 61.94 54.65
C SER A 10 41.10 63.44 54.41
N THR A 11 40.09 64.22 54.79
CA THR A 11 40.23 65.64 55.12
C THR A 11 39.48 65.94 56.40
N SER A 12 40.26 66.22 57.41
CA SER A 12 39.85 66.78 58.66
C SER A 12 39.30 68.22 58.46
N ALA A 13 38.09 68.46 58.87
CA ALA A 13 37.56 69.77 58.98
C ALA A 13 36.86 69.96 60.35
N THR A 14 37.39 70.91 61.03
CA THR A 14 37.08 71.46 62.33
C THR A 14 35.65 71.55 62.71
N VAL A 15 35.36 71.06 63.93
CA VAL A 15 34.08 71.08 64.61
C VAL A 15 33.74 72.55 65.01
N GLN A 16 32.67 73.06 64.44
CA GLN A 16 31.97 74.21 64.98
C GLN A 16 30.67 73.71 65.68
N ARG A 17 30.70 73.84 66.99
CA ARG A 17 29.68 73.40 67.89
C ARG A 17 28.48 74.35 67.78
N GLN A 18 27.51 74.09 66.96
CA GLN A 18 26.20 74.74 67.00
C GLN A 18 25.30 73.97 67.99
N GLN A 19 24.81 74.67 68.98
CA GLN A 19 23.77 74.15 69.87
C GLN A 19 22.52 73.85 69.06
N VAL A 20 22.25 72.57 68.87
CA VAL A 20 20.98 72.12 68.33
C VAL A 20 20.00 72.02 69.51
N MET A 21 18.93 72.83 69.45
CA MET A 21 17.75 72.66 70.32
C MET A 21 17.25 71.19 70.19
N PRO A 22 16.81 70.61 71.31
CA PRO A 22 16.20 69.30 71.24
C PRO A 22 14.86 69.39 70.48
N LEU A 23 14.83 68.99 69.26
CA LEU A 23 13.57 68.62 68.58
C LEU A 23 12.89 67.57 69.45
N GLN A 24 11.79 67.94 70.04
CA GLN A 24 10.88 67.00 70.69
C GLN A 24 10.57 65.90 69.65
N ALA A 25 11.11 64.74 69.88
CA ALA A 25 10.72 63.52 69.16
C ALA A 25 9.25 63.29 69.49
N LEU A 26 8.38 63.72 68.59
CA LEU A 26 7.01 63.27 68.55
C LEU A 26 7.06 61.73 68.48
N SER A 27 6.65 61.09 69.56
CA SER A 27 6.57 59.66 69.66
C SER A 27 5.54 59.15 68.63
N GLN A 28 5.99 58.84 67.45
CA GLN A 28 5.20 58.14 66.40
C GLN A 28 5.15 56.62 66.66
N ALA A 29 5.14 56.21 67.90
CA ALA A 29 5.21 54.82 68.35
C ALA A 29 3.98 53.95 68.06
N GLY A 30 3.02 54.38 67.26
CA GLY A 30 1.83 53.63 67.00
C GLY A 30 1.47 53.45 65.49
N GLN A 31 2.11 54.23 64.58
CA GLN A 31 1.72 54.20 63.15
C GLN A 31 2.43 53.17 62.28
N VAL A 32 3.52 52.57 62.75
CA VAL A 32 4.31 51.56 61.97
C VAL A 32 3.60 50.23 61.93
N LEU A 33 2.87 49.87 62.97
CA LEU A 33 2.20 48.55 63.05
C LEU A 33 1.05 48.44 62.05
N PRO A 34 0.11 49.38 61.89
CA PRO A 34 -0.92 49.29 60.88
C PRO A 34 -0.35 49.35 59.44
N LEU A 35 0.71 50.16 59.19
CA LEU A 35 1.39 50.21 57.91
C LEU A 35 2.07 48.88 57.58
N GLY A 36 2.76 48.29 58.60
CA GLY A 36 3.37 46.93 58.42
C GLY A 36 2.35 45.86 58.13
N LEU A 37 1.19 45.90 58.79
CA LEU A 37 0.10 44.96 58.49
C LEU A 37 -0.46 45.08 57.04
N ILE A 38 -0.63 46.39 56.60
CA ILE A 38 -1.09 46.63 55.21
C ILE A 38 -0.08 46.13 54.20
N VAL A 39 1.22 46.41 54.40
CA VAL A 39 2.29 45.92 53.51
C VAL A 39 2.34 44.41 53.53
N CYS A 40 2.25 43.76 54.68
CA CYS A 40 2.22 42.29 54.80
C CYS A 40 1.00 41.70 54.06
N ALA A 41 -0.18 42.29 54.18
CA ALA A 41 -1.37 41.88 53.45
C ALA A 41 -1.20 42.02 51.95
N ILE A 42 -0.61 43.12 51.46
CA ILE A 42 -0.32 43.32 50.00
C ILE A 42 0.66 42.27 49.51
N VAL A 43 1.73 41.98 50.26
CA VAL A 43 2.73 40.95 49.90
C VAL A 43 2.10 39.55 49.85
N LEU A 44 1.24 39.22 50.83
CA LEU A 44 0.50 37.97 50.84
C LEU A 44 -0.44 37.84 49.64
N ILE A 45 -1.19 38.90 49.31
CA ILE A 45 -2.06 38.91 48.12
C ILE A 45 -1.22 38.75 46.85
N ALA A 46 -0.11 39.48 46.69
CA ALA A 46 0.77 39.40 45.56
C ALA A 46 1.38 37.97 45.43
N TRP A 47 1.75 37.35 46.55
CA TRP A 47 2.28 35.98 46.57
C TRP A 47 1.23 34.94 46.15
N VAL A 48 -0.01 35.05 46.67
CA VAL A 48 -1.13 34.17 46.27
C VAL A 48 -1.44 34.34 44.77
N LEU A 49 -1.46 35.55 44.26
CA LEU A 49 -1.68 35.82 42.84
C LEU A 49 -0.55 35.22 41.97
N SER A 50 0.71 35.37 42.40
CA SER A 50 1.87 34.81 41.73
C SER A 50 1.82 33.25 41.68
N LEU A 51 1.47 32.60 42.80
CA LEU A 51 1.28 31.15 42.85
C LEU A 51 0.15 30.68 41.92
N ASN A 52 -0.97 31.38 41.91
CA ASN A 52 -2.10 31.04 41.04
C ASN A 52 -1.76 31.22 39.56
N LEU A 53 -1.04 32.28 39.20
CA LEU A 53 -0.54 32.50 37.85
C LEU A 53 0.44 31.39 37.42
N GLY A 54 1.38 31.04 38.32
CA GLY A 54 2.32 29.95 38.10
C GLY A 54 1.63 28.60 37.84
N ARG A 55 0.59 28.27 38.65
CA ARG A 55 -0.24 27.09 38.46
C ARG A 55 -1.01 27.12 37.13
N LEU A 56 -1.59 28.24 36.76
CA LEU A 56 -2.31 28.43 35.50
C LEU A 56 -1.40 28.20 34.31
N VAL A 57 -0.20 28.81 34.30
CA VAL A 57 0.80 28.62 33.24
C VAL A 57 1.26 27.16 33.17
N HIS A 58 1.52 26.54 34.33
CA HIS A 58 1.92 25.14 34.38
C HIS A 58 0.82 24.21 33.82
N ASN A 59 -0.43 24.37 34.25
CA ASN A 59 -1.55 23.56 33.78
C ASN A 59 -1.80 23.76 32.29
N LYS A 60 -1.69 24.99 31.78
CA LYS A 60 -1.80 25.31 30.36
C LYS A 60 -0.69 24.63 29.55
N ALA A 61 0.55 24.69 30.02
CA ALA A 61 1.69 24.04 29.37
C ALA A 61 1.57 22.51 29.39
N SER A 62 1.09 21.95 30.51
CA SER A 62 0.82 20.51 30.61
C SER A 62 -0.27 20.09 29.66
N LEU A 63 -1.39 20.81 29.59
CA LEU A 63 -2.49 20.52 28.67
C LEU A 63 -2.05 20.62 27.20
N LEU A 64 -1.24 21.65 26.85
CA LEU A 64 -0.67 21.75 25.49
C LEU A 64 0.18 20.56 25.12
N ARG A 65 1.11 20.16 25.99
CA ARG A 65 1.96 18.98 25.75
C ARG A 65 1.14 17.69 25.58
N ALA A 66 0.12 17.52 26.45
CA ALA A 66 -0.78 16.36 26.35
C ALA A 66 -1.57 16.36 25.05
N THR A 67 -2.04 17.53 24.61
CA THR A 67 -2.77 17.70 23.34
C THR A 67 -1.87 17.44 22.13
N ASP A 68 -0.63 17.94 22.14
CA ASP A 68 0.37 17.67 21.10
C ASP A 68 0.71 16.17 21.03
N ALA A 69 0.96 15.55 22.17
CA ALA A 69 1.24 14.12 22.25
C ALA A 69 0.07 13.27 21.72
N ALA A 70 -1.15 13.65 22.05
CA ALA A 70 -2.35 12.92 21.64
C ALA A 70 -2.59 13.03 20.12
N VAL A 71 -2.54 14.25 19.56
CA VAL A 71 -2.76 14.43 18.12
C VAL A 71 -1.65 13.80 17.30
N TYR A 72 -0.39 13.88 17.77
CA TYR A 72 0.74 13.22 17.11
C TYR A 72 0.58 11.70 17.14
N SER A 73 0.23 11.12 18.28
CA SER A 73 0.03 9.66 18.42
C SER A 73 -1.12 9.16 17.53
N ALA A 74 -2.22 9.91 17.44
CA ALA A 74 -3.31 9.62 16.54
C ALA A 74 -2.87 9.69 15.05
N ALA A 75 -2.05 10.68 14.67
CA ALA A 75 -1.48 10.78 13.33
C ALA A 75 -0.49 9.66 13.02
N VAL A 76 0.29 9.19 14.02
CA VAL A 76 1.16 8.01 13.88
C VAL A 76 0.34 6.75 13.67
N ALA A 77 -0.74 6.54 14.42
CA ALA A 77 -1.66 5.41 14.23
C ALA A 77 -2.25 5.43 12.80
N GLN A 78 -2.64 6.60 12.31
CA GLN A 78 -3.09 6.79 10.93
C GLN A 78 -2.00 6.47 9.89
N ALA A 79 -0.76 6.94 10.10
CA ALA A 79 0.36 6.63 9.22
C ALA A 79 0.67 5.12 9.16
N ARG A 80 0.60 4.43 10.31
CA ARG A 80 0.75 2.97 10.40
C ARG A 80 -0.34 2.25 9.61
N ALA A 81 -1.59 2.70 9.70
CA ALA A 81 -2.70 2.13 8.93
C ALA A 81 -2.49 2.31 7.42
N LEU A 82 -2.06 3.49 6.96
CA LEU A 82 -1.75 3.73 5.55
C LEU A 82 -0.59 2.84 5.06
N ASN A 83 0.45 2.67 5.87
CA ASN A 83 1.56 1.78 5.56
C ASN A 83 1.10 0.32 5.51
N LEU A 84 0.19 -0.10 6.40
CA LEU A 84 -0.41 -1.44 6.33
C LEU A 84 -1.17 -1.64 5.01
N HIS A 85 -1.97 -0.66 4.58
CA HIS A 85 -2.64 -0.72 3.27
C HIS A 85 -1.65 -0.82 2.11
N ALA A 86 -0.51 -0.12 2.19
CA ALA A 86 0.55 -0.23 1.19
C ALA A 86 1.15 -1.64 1.16
N TYR A 87 1.40 -2.26 2.30
CA TYR A 87 1.86 -3.66 2.37
C TYR A 87 0.81 -4.65 1.86
N LEU A 88 -0.48 -4.45 2.18
CA LEU A 88 -1.55 -5.30 1.68
C LEU A 88 -1.68 -5.22 0.16
N ASN A 89 -1.57 -4.02 -0.42
CA ASN A 89 -1.57 -3.85 -1.88
C ASN A 89 -0.36 -4.54 -2.54
N ARG A 90 0.83 -4.43 -1.94
CA ARG A 90 2.03 -5.13 -2.43
C ARG A 90 1.92 -6.64 -2.30
N ALA A 91 1.40 -7.13 -1.17
CA ALA A 91 1.17 -8.56 -0.97
C ALA A 91 0.18 -9.11 -2.01
N GLN A 92 -0.91 -8.39 -2.27
CA GLN A 92 -1.87 -8.74 -3.31
C GLN A 92 -1.20 -8.81 -4.70
N LEU A 93 -0.36 -7.83 -5.04
CA LEU A 93 0.39 -7.82 -6.29
C LEU A 93 1.34 -9.02 -6.40
N ALA A 94 2.06 -9.34 -5.32
CA ALA A 94 2.95 -10.49 -5.26
C ALA A 94 2.20 -11.82 -5.45
N GLN A 95 1.04 -11.97 -4.81
CA GLN A 95 0.18 -13.14 -4.99
C GLN A 95 -0.30 -13.29 -6.45
N GLN A 96 -0.69 -12.19 -7.09
CA GLN A 96 -1.08 -12.20 -8.50
C GLN A 96 0.06 -12.62 -9.43
N ILE A 97 1.29 -12.19 -9.16
CA ILE A 97 2.46 -12.61 -9.93
C ILE A 97 2.78 -14.10 -9.68
N ALA A 98 2.64 -14.58 -8.44
CA ALA A 98 2.79 -15.99 -8.13
C ALA A 98 1.75 -16.85 -8.87
N MET A 99 0.49 -16.42 -8.91
CA MET A 99 -0.58 -17.08 -9.68
C MET A 99 -0.25 -17.11 -11.18
N ALA A 100 0.27 -16.01 -11.74
CA ALA A 100 0.73 -15.96 -13.13
C ALA A 100 1.88 -16.94 -13.41
N HIS A 101 2.79 -17.12 -12.45
CA HIS A 101 3.86 -18.09 -12.55
C HIS A 101 3.34 -19.53 -12.54
N LEU A 102 2.45 -19.86 -11.60
CA LEU A 102 1.86 -21.19 -11.48
C LEU A 102 1.10 -21.60 -12.76
N ILE A 103 0.29 -20.70 -13.33
CA ILE A 103 -0.44 -20.98 -14.56
C ILE A 103 0.51 -21.11 -15.77
N THR A 104 1.63 -20.37 -15.78
CA THR A 104 2.68 -20.51 -16.79
C THR A 104 3.38 -21.85 -16.69
N MET A 105 3.69 -22.31 -15.46
CA MET A 105 4.25 -23.65 -15.22
C MET A 105 3.29 -24.75 -15.67
N ALA A 106 2.00 -24.61 -15.40
CA ALA A 106 0.99 -25.58 -15.85
C ALA A 106 0.91 -25.65 -17.37
N SER A 107 0.96 -24.49 -18.06
CA SER A 107 1.02 -24.46 -19.52
C SER A 107 2.28 -25.13 -20.05
N ALA A 108 3.44 -24.85 -19.46
CA ALA A 108 4.71 -25.46 -19.85
C ALA A 108 4.68 -26.99 -19.66
N GLN A 109 4.10 -27.48 -18.56
CA GLN A 109 3.92 -28.87 -18.26
C GLN A 109 3.00 -29.56 -19.31
N ARG A 110 1.82 -28.96 -19.55
CA ARG A 110 0.89 -29.47 -20.56
C ARG A 110 1.49 -29.46 -21.97
N TYR A 111 2.19 -28.38 -22.30
CA TYR A 111 2.92 -28.29 -23.58
C TYR A 111 3.96 -29.41 -23.73
N ARG A 112 4.77 -29.70 -22.71
CA ARG A 112 5.73 -30.80 -22.70
C ARG A 112 5.07 -32.17 -22.93
N ALA A 113 3.94 -32.42 -22.28
CA ALA A 113 3.20 -33.66 -22.41
C ALA A 113 2.66 -33.88 -23.83
N THR A 114 2.09 -32.81 -24.42
CA THR A 114 1.62 -32.89 -25.81
C THR A 114 2.79 -33.08 -26.79
N LEU A 115 3.91 -32.37 -26.54
CA LEU A 115 5.15 -32.51 -27.31
C LEU A 115 5.72 -33.94 -27.24
N ALA A 116 5.79 -34.51 -26.03
CA ALA A 116 6.23 -35.89 -25.80
C ALA A 116 5.37 -36.93 -26.56
N ARG A 117 4.05 -36.71 -26.53
CA ARG A 117 3.10 -37.57 -27.25
C ARG A 117 3.32 -37.53 -28.77
N GLN A 118 3.55 -36.36 -29.35
CA GLN A 118 3.85 -36.22 -30.76
C GLN A 118 5.22 -36.80 -31.12
N ALA A 119 6.24 -36.60 -30.29
CA ALA A 119 7.56 -37.22 -30.46
C ALA A 119 7.50 -38.74 -30.44
N SER A 120 6.69 -39.35 -29.56
CA SER A 120 6.49 -40.81 -29.49
C SER A 120 5.78 -41.37 -30.72
N ARG A 121 4.96 -40.55 -31.39
CA ARG A 121 4.22 -40.90 -32.61
C ARG A 121 5.01 -40.62 -33.90
N PHE A 122 6.26 -40.11 -33.77
CA PHE A 122 7.06 -39.66 -34.92
C PHE A 122 6.34 -38.62 -35.79
N ASN A 123 5.62 -37.71 -35.16
CA ASN A 123 4.75 -36.75 -35.85
C ASN A 123 5.08 -35.29 -35.54
N PRO A 124 6.12 -34.69 -36.17
CA PRO A 124 7.08 -35.25 -37.15
C PRO A 124 8.17 -36.10 -36.48
N PRO A 125 8.96 -36.88 -37.29
CA PRO A 125 10.11 -37.59 -36.75
C PRO A 125 11.19 -36.68 -36.21
N ALA A 126 11.78 -37.00 -35.04
CA ALA A 126 12.82 -36.19 -34.41
C ALA A 126 14.09 -36.11 -35.25
N SER A 127 14.43 -37.17 -36.00
CA SER A 127 15.55 -37.16 -36.94
C SER A 127 15.39 -36.09 -38.04
N LEU A 128 14.17 -35.94 -38.55
CA LEU A 128 13.87 -34.91 -39.55
C LEU A 128 14.05 -33.51 -38.95
N ILE A 129 13.58 -33.26 -37.71
CA ILE A 129 13.74 -31.99 -37.02
C ILE A 129 15.22 -31.66 -36.79
N GLY A 130 16.01 -32.66 -36.36
CA GLY A 130 17.46 -32.53 -36.19
C GLY A 130 18.21 -32.25 -37.49
N MET A 131 17.86 -32.93 -38.57
CA MET A 131 18.44 -32.69 -39.87
C MET A 131 18.16 -31.27 -40.41
N LEU A 132 16.95 -30.79 -40.23
CA LEU A 132 16.50 -29.51 -40.78
C LEU A 132 16.95 -28.28 -39.94
N PHE A 133 16.96 -28.41 -38.64
CA PHE A 133 17.13 -27.26 -37.72
C PHE A 133 18.34 -27.39 -36.77
N GLY A 134 18.97 -28.55 -36.73
CA GLY A 134 20.11 -28.85 -35.89
C GLY A 134 19.80 -29.86 -34.78
N PRO A 135 20.86 -30.55 -34.26
CA PRO A 135 20.71 -31.62 -33.28
C PRO A 135 20.10 -31.16 -31.95
N GLN A 136 20.31 -29.90 -31.54
CA GLN A 136 19.74 -29.33 -30.34
C GLN A 136 18.21 -29.34 -30.35
N TYR A 137 17.57 -29.12 -31.49
CA TYR A 137 16.12 -29.16 -31.63
C TYR A 137 15.56 -30.58 -31.56
N ALA A 138 16.27 -31.56 -32.14
CA ALA A 138 15.92 -32.96 -31.99
C ALA A 138 16.08 -33.43 -30.55
N ALA A 139 17.17 -33.06 -29.88
CA ALA A 139 17.44 -33.42 -28.50
C ALA A 139 16.34 -32.82 -27.57
N ALA A 140 15.98 -31.55 -27.76
CA ALA A 140 14.90 -30.92 -27.00
C ALA A 140 13.53 -31.59 -27.24
N TYR A 141 13.25 -32.01 -28.45
CA TYR A 141 12.03 -32.73 -28.83
C TYR A 141 11.97 -34.10 -28.18
N LEU A 142 13.08 -34.85 -28.15
CA LEU A 142 13.17 -36.14 -27.50
C LEU A 142 13.22 -36.08 -25.99
N ALA A 143 13.89 -35.05 -25.42
CA ALA A 143 13.94 -34.84 -23.98
C ALA A 143 12.54 -34.60 -23.36
N ALA A 144 11.62 -34.03 -24.12
CA ALA A 144 10.23 -33.92 -23.70
C ALA A 144 9.58 -35.27 -23.42
N LYS A 145 10.01 -36.35 -24.14
CA LYS A 145 9.50 -37.71 -23.97
C LYS A 145 9.86 -38.27 -22.59
N ALA A 146 11.05 -37.99 -22.07
CA ALA A 146 11.49 -38.50 -20.78
C ALA A 146 10.76 -37.86 -19.57
N GLY A 147 10.26 -36.61 -19.71
CA GLY A 147 9.59 -35.87 -18.63
C GLY A 147 8.07 -35.98 -18.61
N GLY A 148 7.44 -36.64 -19.59
CA GLY A 148 5.99 -36.56 -19.83
C GLY A 148 5.09 -37.46 -18.98
N LEU A 149 5.62 -38.30 -18.10
CA LEU A 149 4.84 -39.33 -17.39
C LEU A 149 4.25 -38.89 -16.04
N GLY A 150 4.62 -37.71 -15.53
CA GLY A 150 4.15 -37.18 -14.21
C GLY A 150 3.09 -36.09 -14.28
N ASP A 151 2.43 -35.89 -15.39
CA ASP A 151 1.72 -34.67 -15.75
C ASP A 151 0.49 -34.36 -14.89
N GLN A 152 -0.36 -35.32 -14.58
CA GLN A 152 -1.62 -35.06 -13.90
C GLN A 152 -1.43 -34.71 -12.44
N VAL A 153 -0.51 -35.38 -11.73
CA VAL A 153 -0.22 -35.07 -10.31
C VAL A 153 0.41 -33.70 -10.17
N ALA A 154 1.37 -33.38 -11.04
CA ALA A 154 1.99 -32.07 -11.05
C ALA A 154 0.99 -30.93 -11.37
N LEU A 155 0.10 -31.12 -12.31
CA LEU A 155 -0.97 -30.18 -12.65
C LEU A 155 -1.95 -30.00 -11.49
N ALA A 156 -2.32 -31.08 -10.79
CA ALA A 156 -3.18 -30.99 -9.61
C ALA A 156 -2.53 -30.20 -8.47
N GLN A 157 -1.23 -30.43 -8.22
CA GLN A 157 -0.47 -29.65 -7.21
C GLN A 157 -0.37 -28.16 -7.57
N LEU A 158 -0.12 -27.83 -8.84
CA LEU A 158 -0.08 -26.45 -9.31
C LEU A 158 -1.45 -25.77 -9.22
N SER A 159 -2.52 -26.51 -9.52
CA SER A 159 -3.91 -26.01 -9.39
C SER A 159 -4.26 -25.72 -7.94
N GLU A 160 -3.88 -26.60 -7.02
CA GLU A 160 -4.12 -26.38 -5.59
C GLU A 160 -3.30 -25.21 -5.06
N ALA A 161 -2.02 -25.08 -5.44
CA ALA A 161 -1.21 -23.92 -5.08
C ALA A 161 -1.84 -22.61 -5.62
N PHE A 162 -2.33 -22.61 -6.87
CA PHE A 162 -3.05 -21.47 -7.44
C PHE A 162 -4.27 -21.08 -6.61
N ARG A 163 -5.09 -22.07 -6.23
CA ARG A 163 -6.27 -21.88 -5.39
C ARG A 163 -5.92 -21.30 -4.02
N LEU A 164 -4.83 -21.77 -3.40
CA LEU A 164 -4.36 -21.22 -2.11
C LEU A 164 -3.96 -19.76 -2.23
N HIS A 165 -3.27 -19.35 -3.28
CA HIS A 165 -2.93 -17.94 -3.52
C HIS A 165 -4.18 -17.09 -3.73
N ASP A 166 -5.17 -17.57 -4.48
CA ASP A 166 -6.45 -16.91 -4.70
C ASP A 166 -7.22 -16.73 -3.37
N ASP A 167 -7.27 -17.78 -2.54
CA ASP A 167 -7.88 -17.74 -1.22
C ASP A 167 -7.20 -16.74 -0.28
N VAL A 168 -5.86 -16.66 -0.28
CA VAL A 168 -5.13 -15.65 0.52
C VAL A 168 -5.54 -14.24 0.13
N ILE A 169 -5.67 -13.98 -1.17
CA ILE A 169 -6.09 -12.66 -1.65
C ILE A 169 -7.50 -12.33 -1.14
N HIS A 170 -8.47 -13.20 -1.38
CA HIS A 170 -9.88 -12.91 -1.15
C HIS A 170 -10.32 -13.09 0.31
N ARG A 171 -9.79 -14.09 1.01
CA ARG A 171 -10.20 -14.37 2.40
C ARG A 171 -9.36 -13.65 3.44
N VAL A 172 -8.05 -13.49 3.22
CA VAL A 172 -7.16 -12.89 4.21
C VAL A 172 -6.96 -11.41 3.93
N ILE A 173 -6.39 -11.05 2.77
CA ILE A 173 -6.01 -9.67 2.46
C ILE A 173 -7.25 -8.77 2.41
N GLU A 174 -8.32 -9.20 1.74
CA GLU A 174 -9.56 -8.42 1.65
C GLU A 174 -10.25 -8.24 2.99
N ARG A 175 -10.29 -9.28 3.83
CA ARG A 175 -10.85 -9.18 5.17
C ARG A 175 -10.09 -8.20 6.04
N VAL A 176 -8.75 -8.35 6.12
CA VAL A 176 -7.89 -7.45 6.90
C VAL A 176 -8.05 -6.00 6.43
N ARG A 177 -8.05 -5.79 5.11
CA ARG A 177 -8.25 -4.46 4.51
C ARG A 177 -9.60 -3.86 4.90
N GLY A 178 -10.66 -4.63 4.78
CA GLY A 178 -12.02 -4.19 5.12
C GLY A 178 -12.17 -3.83 6.60
N GLU A 179 -11.66 -4.65 7.49
CA GLU A 179 -11.67 -4.42 8.93
C GLU A 179 -10.85 -3.19 9.32
N GLN A 180 -9.67 -3.01 8.74
CA GLN A 180 -8.83 -1.84 9.01
C GLN A 180 -9.49 -0.53 8.59
N LEU A 181 -10.11 -0.50 7.40
CA LEU A 181 -10.83 0.71 6.95
C LEU A 181 -12.00 1.06 7.86
N LYS A 182 -12.76 0.06 8.33
CA LYS A 182 -13.89 0.28 9.24
C LYS A 182 -13.45 0.78 10.62
N ARG A 183 -12.32 0.27 11.12
CA ARG A 183 -11.84 0.54 12.48
C ARG A 183 -10.93 1.75 12.59
N LEU A 184 -10.36 2.24 11.48
CA LEU A 184 -9.32 3.27 11.50
C LEU A 184 -9.73 4.54 12.26
N SER A 185 -10.95 5.05 12.03
CA SER A 185 -11.44 6.24 12.72
C SER A 185 -11.56 6.01 14.22
N ASN A 186 -12.14 4.87 14.62
CA ASN A 186 -12.32 4.52 16.05
C ASN A 186 -10.98 4.27 16.74
N GLN A 187 -10.07 3.54 16.11
CA GLN A 187 -8.72 3.31 16.65
C GLN A 187 -7.97 4.62 16.88
N ARG A 188 -8.06 5.54 15.93
CA ARG A 188 -7.44 6.86 16.05
C ARG A 188 -8.03 7.65 17.22
N GLN A 189 -9.36 7.65 17.37
CA GLN A 189 -10.03 8.31 18.49
C GLN A 189 -9.65 7.66 19.83
N GLN A 190 -9.57 6.35 19.88
CA GLN A 190 -9.16 5.61 21.06
C GLN A 190 -7.74 5.98 21.48
N VAL A 191 -6.78 5.93 20.55
CA VAL A 191 -5.38 6.33 20.83
C VAL A 191 -5.31 7.78 21.33
N LEU A 192 -6.07 8.68 20.72
CA LEU A 192 -6.15 10.07 21.14
C LEU A 192 -6.61 10.19 22.60
N ASN A 193 -7.71 9.50 22.95
CA ASN A 193 -8.26 9.53 24.29
C ASN A 193 -7.30 8.91 25.32
N GLU A 194 -6.71 7.77 25.03
CA GLU A 194 -5.76 7.08 25.89
C GLU A 194 -4.53 7.94 26.20
N VAL A 195 -3.95 8.57 25.17
CA VAL A 195 -2.77 9.41 25.33
C VAL A 195 -3.10 10.68 26.11
N LEU A 196 -4.28 11.28 25.92
CA LEU A 196 -4.72 12.43 26.72
C LEU A 196 -4.83 12.04 28.20
N VAL A 197 -5.50 10.94 28.51
CA VAL A 197 -5.66 10.44 29.89
C VAL A 197 -4.30 10.19 30.54
N GLN A 198 -3.38 9.53 29.83
CA GLN A 198 -2.05 9.22 30.36
C GLN A 198 -1.21 10.48 30.64
N ASN A 199 -1.27 11.50 29.78
CA ASN A 199 -0.42 12.68 29.91
C ASN A 199 -0.98 13.75 30.87
N VAL A 200 -2.29 13.90 30.97
CA VAL A 200 -2.90 14.87 31.92
C VAL A 200 -2.93 14.29 33.32
N GLY A 201 -3.07 12.98 33.44
CA GLY A 201 -3.15 12.30 34.73
C GLY A 201 -1.84 12.03 35.45
N ALA A 202 -0.69 12.34 34.85
CA ALA A 202 0.65 11.95 35.36
C ALA A 202 1.07 12.60 36.71
N SER A 203 0.24 13.42 37.33
CA SER A 203 0.50 14.02 38.65
C SER A 203 -0.06 13.17 39.81
N GLY A 204 0.44 11.93 39.99
CA GLY A 204 0.50 11.31 41.33
C GLY A 204 -0.57 10.29 41.74
N SER A 205 -1.40 9.77 40.89
CA SER A 205 -2.32 8.66 41.21
C SER A 205 -2.38 7.61 40.13
N SER A 206 -2.56 6.33 40.53
CA SER A 206 -2.79 5.22 39.58
C SER A 206 -3.93 5.57 38.60
N MET A 207 -3.58 5.73 37.33
CA MET A 207 -4.47 6.24 36.26
C MET A 207 -5.11 5.13 35.43
N VAL A 208 -4.90 3.87 35.80
CA VAL A 208 -5.49 2.73 35.10
C VAL A 208 -7.01 2.77 35.26
N GLY A 209 -7.70 3.01 34.15
CA GLY A 209 -9.16 2.97 34.07
C GLY A 209 -9.93 4.28 34.15
N LYS A 210 -9.26 5.45 34.31
CA LYS A 210 -9.95 6.75 34.30
C LYS A 210 -10.37 7.16 32.89
N THR A 211 -11.52 7.79 32.78
CA THR A 211 -12.06 8.32 31.53
C THR A 211 -11.74 9.83 31.39
N LEU A 212 -11.83 10.37 30.17
CA LEU A 212 -11.69 11.82 29.93
C LEU A 212 -12.68 12.64 30.75
N ALA A 213 -13.90 12.14 30.92
CA ALA A 213 -14.95 12.83 31.68
C ALA A 213 -14.60 12.95 33.17
N GLU A 214 -14.02 11.92 33.80
CA GLU A 214 -13.54 11.93 35.18
C GLU A 214 -12.38 12.91 35.42
N LEU A 215 -11.61 13.21 34.35
CA LEU A 215 -10.54 14.20 34.38
C LEU A 215 -11.04 15.62 34.03
N GLY A 216 -12.33 15.80 33.82
CA GLY A 216 -12.90 17.08 33.37
C GLY A 216 -12.43 17.51 31.97
N LEU A 217 -11.97 16.56 31.14
CA LEU A 217 -11.48 16.80 29.80
C LEU A 217 -12.57 16.59 28.75
N LYS A 218 -12.69 17.55 27.83
CA LYS A 218 -13.48 17.39 26.61
C LYS A 218 -12.55 17.56 25.41
N ALA A 219 -12.40 16.48 24.63
CA ALA A 219 -11.61 16.48 23.40
C ALA A 219 -12.55 16.44 22.20
N GLY A 220 -12.34 17.33 21.24
CA GLY A 220 -13.08 17.37 19.97
C GLY A 220 -12.12 17.48 18.79
N ILE A 221 -12.43 16.75 17.71
CA ILE A 221 -11.72 16.90 16.44
C ILE A 221 -12.27 18.14 15.74
N THR A 222 -11.39 19.06 15.38
CA THR A 222 -11.74 20.31 14.68
C THR A 222 -11.46 20.26 13.19
N VAL A 223 -10.44 19.51 12.76
CA VAL A 223 -10.13 19.24 11.35
C VAL A 223 -9.81 17.78 11.19
N ASP A 224 -10.42 17.14 10.19
CA ASP A 224 -10.19 15.75 9.83
C ASP A 224 -10.26 15.56 8.32
N ASP A 225 -9.12 15.41 7.68
CA ASP A 225 -9.03 15.14 6.24
C ASP A 225 -9.09 13.62 5.91
N LEU A 226 -9.22 12.72 6.90
CA LEU A 226 -9.25 11.28 6.66
C LEU A 226 -10.52 10.79 5.94
N PRO A 227 -11.73 11.28 6.24
CA PRO A 227 -12.93 10.87 5.55
C PRO A 227 -12.83 11.10 4.04
N GLY A 228 -12.99 10.02 3.25
CA GLY A 228 -12.87 10.08 1.80
C GLY A 228 -11.44 10.16 1.24
N PHE A 229 -10.40 10.11 2.07
CA PHE A 229 -9.01 10.11 1.61
C PHE A 229 -8.61 8.78 0.96
N ILE A 230 -9.11 7.68 1.48
CA ILE A 230 -8.88 6.32 0.97
C ILE A 230 -10.17 5.83 0.33
N SER A 231 -10.07 5.33 -0.90
CA SER A 231 -11.17 4.65 -1.60
C SER A 231 -10.78 3.22 -1.95
N ARG A 232 -11.82 2.36 -2.02
CA ARG A 232 -11.70 1.03 -2.61
C ARG A 232 -12.02 1.15 -4.09
N PHE A 233 -11.12 0.69 -4.92
CA PHE A 233 -11.27 0.67 -6.36
C PHE A 233 -11.48 -0.76 -6.83
N SER A 234 -12.38 -0.95 -7.79
CA SER A 234 -12.55 -2.23 -8.43
C SER A 234 -11.33 -2.56 -9.29
N SER A 235 -11.08 -3.83 -9.49
CA SER A 235 -10.00 -4.32 -10.35
C SER A 235 -10.13 -3.91 -11.82
N ALA A 236 -11.32 -3.51 -12.26
CA ALA A 236 -11.57 -3.06 -13.63
C ALA A 236 -10.95 -1.68 -13.94
N GLU A 237 -10.47 -0.96 -12.92
CA GLU A 237 -9.86 0.34 -13.16
C GLU A 237 -8.48 0.21 -13.80
N ALA A 238 -8.30 0.95 -14.90
CA ALA A 238 -7.12 0.91 -15.77
C ALA A 238 -5.78 1.08 -15.03
N ASN A 239 -5.78 1.79 -13.91
CA ASN A 239 -4.58 2.06 -13.12
C ASN A 239 -3.97 0.80 -12.48
N TRP A 240 -4.80 -0.14 -11.99
CA TRP A 240 -4.32 -1.38 -11.39
C TRP A 240 -3.74 -2.32 -12.44
N GLN A 241 -4.45 -2.50 -13.53
CA GLN A 241 -3.97 -3.33 -14.65
C GLN A 241 -2.67 -2.77 -15.25
N ALA A 242 -2.56 -1.45 -15.39
CA ALA A 242 -1.34 -0.80 -15.86
C ALA A 242 -0.16 -1.02 -14.88
N LEU A 243 -0.40 -0.95 -13.58
CA LEU A 243 0.61 -1.23 -12.55
C LEU A 243 1.06 -2.69 -12.62
N LEU A 244 0.11 -3.64 -12.62
CA LEU A 244 0.41 -5.07 -12.71
C LEU A 244 1.18 -5.39 -14.00
N LYS A 245 0.77 -4.82 -15.13
CA LYS A 245 1.47 -4.95 -16.41
C LYS A 245 2.90 -4.36 -16.38
N ARG A 246 3.11 -3.27 -15.65
CA ARG A 246 4.44 -2.67 -15.48
C ARG A 246 5.35 -3.55 -14.63
N VAL A 247 4.84 -4.05 -13.50
CA VAL A 247 5.58 -4.97 -12.61
C VAL A 247 5.85 -6.30 -13.32
N SER A 248 4.90 -6.80 -14.07
CA SER A 248 5.03 -8.07 -14.81
C SER A 248 6.18 -8.06 -15.83
N LYS A 249 6.49 -6.91 -16.42
CA LYS A 249 7.63 -6.77 -17.35
C LYS A 249 8.99 -7.09 -16.72
N GLN A 250 9.10 -7.09 -15.39
CA GLN A 250 10.33 -7.43 -14.69
C GLN A 250 10.55 -8.95 -14.58
N TYR A 251 9.54 -9.75 -14.90
CA TYR A 251 9.59 -11.21 -14.79
C TYR A 251 9.64 -11.85 -16.16
N GLY A 252 10.78 -12.50 -16.48
CA GLY A 252 11.03 -13.11 -17.79
C GLY A 252 10.02 -14.18 -18.20
N PHE A 253 9.37 -14.89 -17.25
CA PHE A 253 8.36 -15.90 -17.56
C PHE A 253 7.05 -15.32 -18.11
N LEU A 254 6.82 -14.01 -17.96
CA LEU A 254 5.67 -13.30 -18.51
C LEU A 254 5.92 -12.74 -19.92
N ASN A 255 7.19 -12.80 -20.38
CA ASN A 255 7.53 -12.35 -21.74
C ASN A 255 6.98 -13.29 -22.79
N ASP A 256 6.79 -12.75 -23.99
CA ASP A 256 6.44 -13.54 -25.15
C ASP A 256 7.56 -14.55 -25.47
N ARG A 257 7.14 -15.79 -25.70
CA ARG A 257 8.03 -16.94 -26.00
C ARG A 257 7.94 -17.31 -27.48
N HIS A 258 7.97 -16.29 -28.33
CA HIS A 258 7.85 -16.47 -29.78
C HIS A 258 9.23 -16.73 -30.38
N HIS A 259 9.31 -17.80 -31.17
CA HIS A 259 10.52 -18.15 -31.89
C HIS A 259 10.19 -18.84 -33.20
N THR A 260 10.85 -18.44 -34.28
CA THR A 260 10.75 -19.08 -35.60
C THR A 260 12.14 -19.40 -36.10
N THR A 261 12.40 -20.68 -36.31
CA THR A 261 13.64 -21.18 -36.92
C THR A 261 13.34 -21.63 -38.34
N ARG A 262 14.21 -21.29 -39.27
CA ARG A 262 14.15 -21.69 -40.68
C ARG A 262 15.33 -22.60 -40.99
N ASN A 263 15.12 -23.61 -41.84
CA ASN A 263 16.23 -24.39 -42.34
C ASN A 263 17.09 -23.59 -43.34
N VAL A 264 18.39 -23.89 -43.41
CA VAL A 264 19.37 -23.08 -44.14
C VAL A 264 19.27 -23.28 -45.67
N TRP A 265 19.06 -24.50 -46.15
CA TRP A 265 19.09 -24.81 -47.58
C TRP A 265 17.71 -24.72 -48.26
N ALA A 266 17.72 -24.57 -49.56
CA ALA A 266 16.50 -24.59 -50.37
C ALA A 266 15.93 -26.00 -50.44
N VAL A 267 14.66 -26.14 -50.05
CA VAL A 267 13.96 -27.44 -49.96
C VAL A 267 13.40 -27.87 -51.32
N ASN A 268 12.99 -26.92 -52.12
CA ASN A 268 12.41 -27.18 -53.41
C ASN A 268 12.83 -26.09 -54.40
N LEU A 269 13.37 -26.47 -55.55
CA LEU A 269 13.81 -25.56 -56.60
C LEU A 269 12.69 -24.69 -57.17
N ARG A 270 11.44 -25.18 -57.14
CA ARG A 270 10.23 -24.41 -57.55
C ARG A 270 9.80 -23.38 -56.49
N CYS A 271 10.38 -23.44 -55.28
CA CYS A 271 10.07 -22.58 -54.16
C CYS A 271 11.37 -22.02 -53.54
N PRO A 272 12.25 -21.34 -54.32
CA PRO A 272 13.63 -21.03 -53.88
C PRO A 272 13.70 -20.10 -52.67
N HIS A 273 12.70 -19.26 -52.44
CA HIS A 273 12.66 -18.26 -51.35
C HIS A 273 11.93 -18.76 -50.10
N LYS A 274 11.24 -19.90 -50.17
CA LYS A 274 10.52 -20.47 -49.00
C LYS A 274 11.34 -21.59 -48.36
N ARG A 275 11.16 -21.77 -47.05
CA ARG A 275 11.87 -22.71 -46.21
C ARG A 275 10.90 -23.55 -45.38
N HIS A 276 11.36 -24.68 -44.87
CA HIS A 276 10.72 -25.31 -43.71
C HIS A 276 10.89 -24.39 -42.51
N GLU A 277 9.88 -24.35 -41.65
CA GLU A 277 9.91 -23.51 -40.45
C GLU A 277 9.48 -24.31 -39.22
N LEU A 278 10.19 -24.10 -38.13
CA LEU A 278 9.81 -24.55 -36.81
C LEU A 278 9.34 -23.28 -36.06
N ARG A 279 8.04 -23.18 -35.80
CA ARG A 279 7.42 -21.99 -35.18
C ARG A 279 6.92 -22.34 -33.81
N ARG A 280 7.43 -21.60 -32.80
CA ARG A 280 6.93 -21.62 -31.44
C ARG A 280 6.28 -20.29 -31.15
N LYS A 281 5.11 -20.33 -30.49
CA LYS A 281 4.44 -19.16 -29.92
C LYS A 281 4.05 -19.50 -28.50
N GLY A 282 4.25 -18.55 -27.60
CA GLY A 282 3.86 -18.66 -26.21
C GLY A 282 3.71 -17.29 -25.60
N SER A 283 2.73 -17.10 -24.75
CA SER A 283 2.52 -15.85 -24.03
C SER A 283 1.74 -16.09 -22.75
N THR A 284 2.01 -15.28 -21.75
CA THR A 284 1.25 -15.22 -20.50
C THR A 284 0.64 -13.84 -20.41
N ARG A 285 -0.69 -13.74 -20.35
CA ARG A 285 -1.43 -12.48 -20.43
C ARG A 285 -2.43 -12.35 -19.29
N LEU A 286 -2.57 -11.12 -18.81
CA LEU A 286 -3.68 -10.73 -17.98
C LEU A 286 -4.82 -10.25 -18.89
N GLU A 287 -5.96 -10.90 -18.82
CA GLU A 287 -7.16 -10.55 -19.56
C GLU A 287 -7.87 -9.33 -18.92
N ALA A 288 -8.73 -8.67 -19.68
CA ALA A 288 -9.45 -7.48 -19.22
C ALA A 288 -10.36 -7.75 -17.99
N ASN A 289 -10.82 -8.98 -17.84
CA ASN A 289 -11.64 -9.41 -16.69
C ASN A 289 -10.81 -9.76 -15.44
N GLY A 290 -9.50 -9.53 -15.46
CA GLY A 290 -8.60 -9.82 -14.34
C GLY A 290 -8.20 -11.29 -14.18
N THR A 291 -8.45 -12.11 -15.20
CA THR A 291 -8.02 -13.51 -15.24
C THR A 291 -6.71 -13.68 -16.00
N TRP A 292 -5.95 -14.71 -15.64
CA TRP A 292 -4.71 -15.05 -16.32
C TRP A 292 -4.96 -16.05 -17.44
N SER A 293 -4.34 -15.83 -18.60
CA SER A 293 -4.37 -16.73 -19.76
C SER A 293 -2.96 -17.03 -20.22
N VAL A 294 -2.66 -18.30 -20.41
CA VAL A 294 -1.35 -18.76 -20.90
C VAL A 294 -1.56 -19.71 -22.06
N GLN A 295 -0.97 -19.37 -23.17
CA GLN A 295 -0.98 -20.19 -24.39
C GLN A 295 0.44 -20.50 -24.81
N ASP A 296 0.76 -21.78 -25.03
CA ASP A 296 2.02 -22.27 -25.60
C ASP A 296 1.72 -23.28 -26.71
N HIS A 297 2.29 -23.06 -27.89
CA HIS A 297 2.17 -24.04 -28.98
C HIS A 297 3.37 -23.97 -29.90
N GLN A 298 3.69 -25.11 -30.50
CA GLN A 298 4.76 -25.28 -31.46
C GLN A 298 4.29 -26.14 -32.61
N SER A 299 4.66 -25.75 -33.84
CA SER A 299 4.35 -26.50 -35.05
C SER A 299 5.56 -26.52 -35.98
N PHE A 300 5.70 -27.66 -36.70
CA PHE A 300 6.56 -27.77 -37.83
C PHE A 300 5.77 -27.41 -39.10
N HIS A 301 6.26 -26.47 -39.88
CA HIS A 301 5.70 -26.00 -41.13
C HIS A 301 6.55 -26.58 -42.28
N ALA A 302 6.08 -27.69 -42.88
CA ALA A 302 6.75 -28.30 -43.98
C ALA A 302 6.42 -27.57 -45.28
N LEU A 303 7.43 -27.06 -45.98
CA LEU A 303 7.26 -26.53 -47.33
C LEU A 303 6.88 -27.65 -48.27
N ARG A 304 5.83 -27.49 -49.05
CA ARG A 304 5.31 -28.40 -50.06
C ARG A 304 5.05 -27.67 -51.35
N TYR A 305 5.02 -28.39 -52.43
CA TYR A 305 4.64 -27.87 -53.75
C TYR A 305 3.52 -28.75 -54.34
N ASN A 306 2.52 -28.11 -54.88
CA ASN A 306 1.45 -28.70 -55.65
C ASN A 306 1.29 -27.97 -56.98
N ARG A 307 1.01 -28.68 -58.05
CA ARG A 307 0.88 -28.09 -59.40
C ARG A 307 -0.26 -27.06 -59.48
N VAL A 308 -1.33 -27.27 -58.68
CA VAL A 308 -2.54 -26.43 -58.72
C VAL A 308 -2.37 -25.18 -57.84
N ILE A 309 -1.81 -25.32 -56.66
CA ILE A 309 -1.74 -24.23 -55.64
C ILE A 309 -0.35 -23.61 -55.51
N GLY A 310 0.67 -24.18 -56.20
CA GLY A 310 2.05 -23.72 -56.03
C GLY A 310 2.70 -24.11 -54.72
N CYS A 311 3.50 -23.16 -54.18
CA CYS A 311 4.25 -23.36 -52.95
C CYS A 311 3.40 -23.01 -51.72
N TYR A 312 3.23 -23.99 -50.84
CA TYR A 312 2.48 -23.81 -49.57
C TYR A 312 3.20 -24.42 -48.39
N GLN A 313 2.88 -23.97 -47.18
CA GLN A 313 3.40 -24.53 -45.92
C GLN A 313 2.32 -25.38 -45.25
N ARG A 314 2.64 -26.63 -44.96
CA ARG A 314 1.76 -27.57 -44.25
C ARG A 314 2.14 -27.61 -42.78
N GLU A 315 1.20 -27.27 -41.93
CA GLU A 315 1.39 -27.27 -40.48
C GLU A 315 1.27 -28.68 -39.89
N TYR A 316 2.24 -29.06 -39.07
CA TYR A 316 2.21 -30.25 -38.22
C TYR A 316 2.36 -29.83 -36.77
N PRO A 317 1.28 -29.87 -35.96
CA PRO A 317 1.32 -29.56 -34.54
C PRO A 317 2.26 -30.50 -33.80
N MET A 318 3.23 -29.93 -33.07
CA MET A 318 4.19 -30.69 -32.26
C MET A 318 3.85 -30.68 -30.79
N GLY A 319 3.43 -29.54 -30.26
CA GLY A 319 3.05 -29.39 -28.87
C GLY A 319 2.08 -28.23 -28.70
N TRP A 320 1.18 -28.32 -27.72
CA TRP A 320 0.19 -27.30 -27.45
C TRP A 320 -0.28 -27.32 -26.00
N ALA A 321 -0.61 -26.17 -25.49
CA ALA A 321 -1.25 -25.97 -24.20
C ALA A 321 -2.04 -24.66 -24.21
N LEU A 322 -3.15 -24.65 -23.51
CA LEU A 322 -3.89 -23.46 -23.12
C LEU A 322 -4.38 -23.67 -21.70
N VAL A 323 -3.97 -22.77 -20.80
CA VAL A 323 -4.40 -22.78 -19.41
C VAL A 323 -4.94 -21.41 -19.08
N ASN A 324 -6.18 -21.36 -18.64
CA ASN A 324 -6.87 -20.11 -18.28
C ASN A 324 -7.37 -20.17 -16.84
N SER A 325 -7.30 -19.08 -16.13
CA SER A 325 -8.10 -18.89 -14.94
C SER A 325 -9.47 -18.31 -15.32
N ALA A 326 -10.54 -18.81 -14.71
CA ALA A 326 -11.90 -18.38 -15.00
C ALA A 326 -12.69 -18.24 -13.69
N PRO A 327 -13.67 -17.31 -13.60
CA PRO A 327 -14.58 -17.27 -12.47
C PRO A 327 -15.25 -18.63 -12.26
N SER A 328 -15.44 -19.02 -10.98
CA SER A 328 -15.97 -20.33 -10.60
C SER A 328 -17.31 -20.67 -11.27
N SER A 329 -18.14 -19.67 -11.59
CA SER A 329 -19.40 -19.84 -12.33
C SER A 329 -19.20 -20.29 -13.80
N ARG A 330 -17.98 -20.21 -14.35
CA ARG A 330 -17.62 -20.62 -15.71
C ARG A 330 -16.57 -21.74 -15.76
N ALA A 331 -16.11 -22.21 -14.60
CA ALA A 331 -15.23 -23.36 -14.53
C ALA A 331 -16.03 -24.60 -14.89
N GLN A 332 -15.77 -25.17 -16.08
CA GLN A 332 -16.29 -26.47 -16.44
C GLN A 332 -15.38 -27.56 -15.89
N PRO A 333 -15.91 -28.64 -15.29
CA PRO A 333 -15.11 -29.79 -14.90
C PRO A 333 -14.33 -30.32 -16.09
N ASP A 334 -13.07 -30.71 -15.84
CA ASP A 334 -12.22 -31.43 -16.82
C ASP A 334 -12.95 -32.66 -17.29
N GLY A 335 -13.49 -32.68 -18.49
CA GLY A 335 -14.02 -33.93 -19.03
C GLY A 335 -15.00 -33.83 -20.19
N GLN A 336 -15.59 -32.71 -20.48
CA GLN A 336 -16.56 -32.62 -21.58
C GLN A 336 -16.20 -31.55 -22.59
N ARG A 337 -15.13 -31.76 -23.35
CA ARG A 337 -14.87 -30.96 -24.53
C ARG A 337 -14.57 -31.82 -25.73
N ALA A 338 -15.18 -31.36 -26.82
CA ALA A 338 -15.11 -31.83 -28.21
C ALA A 338 -14.04 -32.88 -28.49
N THR A 339 -14.49 -34.01 -29.05
CA THR A 339 -13.67 -35.06 -29.62
C THR A 339 -12.41 -34.45 -30.25
N HIS A 340 -11.27 -34.64 -29.60
CA HIS A 340 -9.98 -34.22 -30.10
C HIS A 340 -9.72 -34.97 -31.41
N THR A 341 -9.83 -34.26 -32.51
CA THR A 341 -9.30 -34.80 -33.77
C THR A 341 -7.79 -34.79 -33.62
N GLU A 342 -7.21 -35.96 -33.42
CA GLU A 342 -5.77 -36.12 -33.32
C GLU A 342 -5.05 -35.55 -34.55
N PRO A 343 -3.87 -34.93 -34.39
CA PRO A 343 -3.08 -34.47 -35.52
C PRO A 343 -2.83 -35.64 -36.47
N GLN A 344 -2.96 -35.37 -37.76
CA GLN A 344 -2.73 -36.41 -38.77
C GLN A 344 -1.28 -36.88 -38.73
N ASN A 345 -1.08 -38.17 -39.03
CA ASN A 345 0.24 -38.75 -39.11
C ASN A 345 1.04 -38.06 -40.23
N PHE A 346 2.27 -37.65 -39.96
CA PHE A 346 3.17 -37.00 -40.91
C PHE A 346 3.34 -37.77 -42.21
N ALA A 347 3.37 -39.10 -42.13
CA ALA A 347 3.60 -39.99 -43.28
C ALA A 347 2.34 -40.35 -44.10
N LYS A 348 1.13 -40.28 -43.50
CA LYS A 348 -0.10 -40.82 -44.09
C LYS A 348 -1.17 -39.77 -44.40
N GLU A 349 -0.83 -38.51 -44.33
CA GLU A 349 -1.83 -37.45 -44.45
C GLU A 349 -2.20 -37.15 -45.90
N SER A 350 -3.52 -37.19 -46.21
CA SER A 350 -4.03 -36.76 -47.50
C SER A 350 -4.12 -35.21 -47.54
N PHE A 351 -3.84 -34.66 -48.73
CA PHE A 351 -3.92 -33.22 -48.96
C PHE A 351 -5.31 -32.67 -48.67
N TRP A 352 -6.37 -33.30 -49.18
CA TRP A 352 -7.74 -32.83 -49.03
C TRP A 352 -8.21 -32.87 -47.55
N ARG A 353 -7.82 -33.92 -46.82
CA ARG A 353 -8.11 -33.96 -45.37
C ARG A 353 -7.39 -32.87 -44.58
N TRP A 354 -6.17 -32.55 -44.97
CA TRP A 354 -5.45 -31.41 -44.39
C TRP A 354 -6.14 -30.07 -44.71
N VAL A 355 -6.59 -29.87 -45.98
CA VAL A 355 -7.34 -28.65 -46.41
C VAL A 355 -8.63 -28.50 -45.59
N SER A 356 -9.40 -29.59 -45.43
CA SER A 356 -10.66 -29.55 -44.66
C SER A 356 -10.49 -29.17 -43.20
N GLN A 357 -9.30 -29.33 -42.65
CA GLN A 357 -8.96 -28.93 -41.27
C GLN A 357 -8.53 -27.46 -41.13
N GLN A 358 -8.29 -26.79 -42.24
CA GLN A 358 -7.91 -25.37 -42.21
C GLN A 358 -9.12 -24.51 -41.89
N PRO A 359 -8.97 -23.39 -41.10
CA PRO A 359 -10.04 -22.44 -40.92
C PRO A 359 -10.41 -21.78 -42.27
N ASN A 360 -11.67 -21.45 -42.42
CA ASN A 360 -12.22 -20.78 -43.63
C ASN A 360 -12.08 -21.55 -44.93
N GLY A 361 -12.30 -22.88 -44.90
CA GLY A 361 -12.39 -23.72 -46.12
C GLY A 361 -11.09 -23.84 -46.91
N GLY A 362 -9.93 -23.67 -46.27
CA GLY A 362 -8.63 -23.90 -46.89
C GLY A 362 -8.00 -22.69 -47.59
N TRP A 363 -8.67 -21.55 -47.67
CA TRP A 363 -8.10 -20.32 -48.32
C TRP A 363 -6.91 -19.74 -47.57
N ASN A 364 -6.72 -20.08 -46.29
CA ASN A 364 -5.58 -19.65 -45.48
C ASN A 364 -4.28 -20.42 -45.77
N ILE A 365 -4.27 -21.33 -46.77
CA ILE A 365 -3.07 -22.07 -47.20
C ILE A 365 -1.93 -21.11 -47.59
N PHE A 366 -2.26 -19.94 -48.10
CA PHE A 366 -1.32 -18.94 -48.60
C PHE A 366 -0.84 -17.95 -47.54
N SER A 367 -1.60 -17.75 -46.48
CA SER A 367 -1.31 -16.78 -45.47
C SER A 367 -0.22 -17.18 -44.45
N GLY A 368 0.18 -18.43 -44.46
CA GLY A 368 1.44 -19.01 -43.94
C GLY A 368 1.99 -18.55 -42.57
N GLY A 369 1.26 -17.70 -41.83
CA GLY A 369 1.81 -16.95 -40.71
C GLY A 369 1.59 -17.53 -39.32
N ASP A 370 0.59 -18.37 -39.11
CA ASP A 370 0.15 -18.74 -37.75
C ASP A 370 0.09 -20.27 -37.54
N ASN A 371 0.26 -20.73 -36.30
CA ASN A 371 0.11 -22.11 -35.90
C ASN A 371 -1.38 -22.44 -35.66
N HIS A 372 -2.19 -22.43 -36.71
CA HIS A 372 -3.66 -22.55 -36.60
C HIS A 372 -4.14 -23.85 -36.01
N LEU A 373 -3.52 -24.98 -36.46
CA LEU A 373 -3.90 -26.32 -36.00
C LEU A 373 -3.50 -26.55 -34.55
N ALA A 374 -2.24 -26.21 -34.19
CA ALA A 374 -1.79 -26.31 -32.80
C ALA A 374 -2.61 -25.43 -31.86
N ARG A 375 -2.96 -24.21 -32.29
CA ARG A 375 -3.81 -23.31 -31.54
C ARG A 375 -5.22 -23.90 -31.33
N ARG A 376 -5.84 -24.45 -32.36
CA ARG A 376 -7.14 -25.12 -32.26
C ARG A 376 -7.09 -26.30 -31.29
N LEU A 377 -6.03 -27.12 -31.34
CA LEU A 377 -5.83 -28.21 -30.39
C LEU A 377 -5.62 -27.73 -28.96
N ALA A 378 -4.93 -26.60 -28.77
CA ALA A 378 -4.81 -25.95 -27.45
C ALA A 378 -6.18 -25.56 -26.90
N TYR A 379 -7.01 -24.90 -27.70
CA TYR A 379 -8.38 -24.55 -27.31
C TYR A 379 -9.26 -25.79 -27.03
N ALA A 380 -9.15 -26.83 -27.84
CA ALA A 380 -9.89 -28.06 -27.63
C ALA A 380 -9.48 -28.81 -26.34
N SER A 381 -8.24 -28.61 -25.88
CA SER A 381 -7.69 -29.24 -24.66
C SER A 381 -7.42 -28.22 -23.55
N GLU A 382 -8.13 -27.10 -23.55
CA GLU A 382 -7.99 -26.02 -22.56
C GLU A 382 -8.17 -26.54 -21.14
N ILE A 383 -7.26 -26.13 -20.25
CA ILE A 383 -7.37 -26.34 -18.81
C ILE A 383 -7.90 -25.04 -18.19
N ARG A 384 -8.93 -25.14 -17.36
CA ARG A 384 -9.51 -23.99 -16.67
C ARG A 384 -9.40 -24.17 -15.17
N TRP A 385 -8.75 -23.23 -14.52
CA TRP A 385 -8.66 -23.16 -13.08
C TRP A 385 -9.66 -22.13 -12.53
N SER A 386 -10.33 -22.49 -11.45
CA SER A 386 -11.28 -21.59 -10.78
C SER A 386 -10.54 -20.47 -10.08
N THR A 387 -11.05 -19.24 -10.20
CA THR A 387 -10.59 -18.05 -9.47
C THR A 387 -11.79 -17.19 -9.11
N GLN A 388 -11.67 -16.44 -8.02
CA GLN A 388 -12.65 -15.41 -7.66
C GLN A 388 -12.42 -14.12 -8.46
N GLY A 389 -11.42 -14.09 -9.31
CA GLY A 389 -11.06 -12.94 -10.13
C GLY A 389 -10.14 -11.97 -9.40
N MET A 390 -10.09 -10.74 -9.88
CA MET A 390 -9.22 -9.73 -9.30
C MET A 390 -9.95 -9.00 -8.17
N PRO A 391 -9.41 -8.98 -6.94
CA PRO A 391 -10.04 -8.30 -5.82
C PRO A 391 -9.90 -6.77 -5.95
N SER A 392 -10.70 -6.06 -5.15
CA SER A 392 -10.54 -4.61 -5.00
C SER A 392 -9.20 -4.27 -4.36
N PHE A 393 -8.68 -3.09 -4.62
CA PHE A 393 -7.49 -2.55 -3.97
C PHE A 393 -7.79 -1.17 -3.36
N THR A 394 -6.93 -0.69 -2.46
CA THR A 394 -7.06 0.64 -1.87
C THR A 394 -6.13 1.62 -2.57
N ALA A 395 -6.66 2.81 -2.88
CA ALA A 395 -5.87 3.90 -3.42
C ALA A 395 -6.32 5.23 -2.81
N LEU A 396 -5.54 6.27 -3.06
CA LEU A 396 -5.85 7.62 -2.64
C LEU A 396 -6.90 8.21 -3.56
N THR A 397 -7.87 8.90 -2.98
CA THR A 397 -8.86 9.66 -3.75
C THR A 397 -8.20 10.90 -4.36
N SER A 398 -8.60 11.29 -5.56
CA SER A 398 -7.96 12.36 -6.34
C SER A 398 -7.95 13.73 -5.65
N LYS A 399 -8.84 13.94 -4.69
CA LYS A 399 -9.02 15.25 -4.02
C LYS A 399 -7.96 15.58 -2.95
N HIS A 400 -7.25 14.59 -2.39
CA HIS A 400 -6.37 14.77 -1.22
C HIS A 400 -5.08 13.94 -1.35
N LYS A 401 -4.25 14.25 -2.34
CA LYS A 401 -3.11 13.37 -2.66
C LYS A 401 -1.87 13.55 -1.80
N GLU A 402 -1.73 14.66 -1.07
CA GLU A 402 -0.43 14.98 -0.47
C GLU A 402 -0.32 14.64 1.01
N SER A 403 -1.37 14.90 1.79
CA SER A 403 -1.32 14.75 3.23
C SER A 403 -2.72 14.75 3.88
N ILE A 404 -2.80 14.21 5.08
CA ILE A 404 -4.01 14.18 5.91
C ILE A 404 -3.73 15.01 7.16
N ARG A 405 -4.51 16.06 7.38
CA ARG A 405 -4.44 16.87 8.57
C ARG A 405 -5.42 16.36 9.62
N LEU A 406 -5.01 16.42 10.85
CA LEU A 406 -5.82 16.15 12.02
C LEU A 406 -5.58 17.28 13.04
N ALA A 407 -6.59 18.01 13.39
CA ALA A 407 -6.52 19.00 14.46
C ALA A 407 -7.55 18.67 15.53
N ILE A 408 -7.17 18.89 16.78
CA ILE A 408 -8.01 18.67 17.94
C ILE A 408 -8.02 19.91 18.83
N ALA A 409 -9.14 20.10 19.51
CA ALA A 409 -9.25 21.06 20.62
C ALA A 409 -9.59 20.28 21.88
N VAL A 410 -8.82 20.52 22.93
CA VAL A 410 -9.05 19.92 24.25
C VAL A 410 -9.37 21.04 25.21
N THR A 411 -10.50 20.91 25.91
CA THR A 411 -10.87 21.82 27.00
C THR A 411 -10.82 21.06 28.31
N GLN A 412 -10.18 21.64 29.28
CA GLN A 412 -10.17 21.18 30.67
C GLN A 412 -11.01 22.13 31.50
N GLN A 413 -12.02 21.61 32.20
CA GLN A 413 -12.72 22.39 33.21
C GLN A 413 -11.71 22.74 34.27
N SER A 414 -11.45 24.03 34.44
CA SER A 414 -10.36 24.51 35.30
C SER A 414 -10.59 24.10 36.75
N PRO A 415 -9.69 23.35 37.35
CA PRO A 415 -9.53 23.32 38.76
C PRO A 415 -8.66 24.52 39.20
N LEU A 416 -8.96 25.69 38.67
CA LEU A 416 -8.37 26.90 39.21
C LEU A 416 -8.90 27.03 40.64
N ILE A 417 -8.01 26.73 41.56
CA ILE A 417 -8.20 26.89 43.00
C ILE A 417 -9.06 25.81 43.63
N HIS A 418 -8.56 24.60 43.69
CA HIS A 418 -8.92 23.73 44.80
C HIS A 418 -8.17 24.21 46.05
N VAL A 419 -8.71 25.22 46.68
CA VAL A 419 -8.52 25.46 48.09
C VAL A 419 -9.86 25.06 48.72
N GLY A 420 -10.01 23.76 49.03
CA GLY A 420 -11.21 23.24 49.65
C GLY A 420 -12.25 22.66 48.65
N ASP A 421 -13.13 21.84 49.18
CA ASP A 421 -14.15 21.08 48.44
C ASP A 421 -15.02 21.98 47.53
N ALA A 422 -15.21 21.54 46.31
CA ALA A 422 -15.74 22.30 45.18
C ALA A 422 -17.26 22.60 45.24
N THR A 423 -17.91 22.39 46.35
CA THR A 423 -19.35 22.58 46.51
C THR A 423 -19.77 23.86 47.17
N GLU A 424 -18.86 24.58 47.76
CA GLU A 424 -19.16 25.93 48.32
C GLU A 424 -18.43 27.02 47.56
N GLU A 425 -19.14 28.10 47.25
CA GLU A 425 -18.56 29.40 46.88
C GLU A 425 -17.53 29.76 47.93
N GLN A 426 -16.25 29.52 47.66
CA GLN A 426 -15.20 29.92 48.58
C GLN A 426 -15.13 31.42 48.60
N ARG A 427 -15.79 31.94 49.56
CA ARG A 427 -15.65 33.31 50.03
C ARG A 427 -14.35 33.40 50.82
N PHE A 428 -13.29 33.87 50.22
CA PHE A 428 -12.22 34.47 50.99
C PHE A 428 -12.83 35.64 51.74
N GLY A 429 -12.77 35.64 53.05
CA GLY A 429 -13.43 36.58 53.95
C GLY A 429 -13.52 38.00 53.40
N GLY A 430 -14.75 38.47 53.08
CA GLY A 430 -14.97 39.76 52.41
C GLY A 430 -14.94 39.64 50.88
N ARG A 431 -15.57 40.27 50.18
CA ARG A 431 -15.85 40.63 48.78
C ARG A 431 -14.96 40.14 47.62
N PHE A 432 -14.02 39.22 47.80
CA PHE A 432 -13.23 38.64 46.71
C PHE A 432 -13.86 37.34 46.23
N THR A 433 -14.90 37.46 45.41
CA THR A 433 -15.41 36.36 44.61
C THR A 433 -14.74 36.43 43.23
N LEU A 434 -14.00 35.39 42.85
CA LEU A 434 -13.66 35.19 41.44
C LEU A 434 -14.98 35.01 40.66
N SER A 435 -15.21 35.84 39.65
CA SER A 435 -16.48 35.89 38.94
C SER A 435 -16.78 34.55 38.26
N SER A 436 -18.03 34.16 38.27
CA SER A 436 -18.52 32.93 37.61
C SER A 436 -18.26 32.90 36.10
N SER A 437 -17.97 34.03 35.47
CA SER A 437 -17.62 34.13 34.06
C SER A 437 -16.26 33.50 33.73
N GLU A 438 -15.31 33.48 34.68
CA GLU A 438 -14.00 32.80 34.48
C GLU A 438 -14.06 31.32 34.76
N ARG A 439 -15.07 30.81 35.46
CA ARG A 439 -15.37 29.38 35.64
C ARG A 439 -15.97 28.75 34.38
N ALA A 440 -16.64 29.52 33.54
CA ALA A 440 -17.28 29.03 32.32
C ALA A 440 -16.28 28.79 31.17
N HIS A 441 -15.11 29.40 31.22
CA HIS A 441 -14.07 29.27 30.20
C HIS A 441 -12.91 28.43 30.72
N GLY A 442 -13.07 27.08 30.67
CA GLY A 442 -11.99 26.17 31.00
C GLY A 442 -10.73 26.42 30.16
N LEU A 443 -9.59 25.90 30.61
CA LEU A 443 -8.35 25.91 29.82
C LEU A 443 -8.56 25.20 28.50
N ARG A 444 -8.26 25.88 27.40
CA ARG A 444 -8.35 25.29 26.05
C ARG A 444 -6.96 25.17 25.44
N ALA A 445 -6.65 24.02 24.93
CA ALA A 445 -5.47 23.74 24.12
C ALA A 445 -5.91 23.22 22.75
N GLU A 446 -5.24 23.67 21.72
CA GLU A 446 -5.42 23.18 20.35
C GLU A 446 -4.09 22.66 19.85
N ALA A 447 -4.11 21.57 19.08
CA ALA A 447 -2.93 21.03 18.44
C ALA A 447 -3.30 20.41 17.10
N ALA A 448 -2.34 20.39 16.18
CA ALA A 448 -2.52 19.81 14.86
C ALA A 448 -1.34 18.93 14.47
N ALA A 449 -1.66 17.84 13.79
CA ALA A 449 -0.67 16.95 13.20
C ALA A 449 -1.04 16.62 11.74
N GLN A 450 -0.05 16.23 10.98
CA GLN A 450 -0.18 15.87 9.59
C GLN A 450 0.42 14.50 9.35
N THR A 451 -0.34 13.64 8.67
CA THR A 451 0.19 12.42 8.07
C THR A 451 0.56 12.72 6.62
N TYR A 452 1.81 12.48 6.22
CA TYR A 452 2.35 12.84 4.92
C TYR A 452 3.19 11.72 4.34
N PHE A 453 3.34 11.72 3.02
CA PHE A 453 4.15 10.76 2.30
C PHE A 453 5.59 11.25 2.18
N ALA A 454 6.56 10.47 2.67
CA ALA A 454 7.98 10.83 2.70
C ALA A 454 8.85 9.70 2.14
N PRO A 455 8.92 9.56 0.80
CA PRO A 455 9.79 8.56 0.18
C PRO A 455 11.26 8.88 0.47
N PRO A 456 12.13 7.86 0.56
CA PRO A 456 13.57 8.09 0.62
C PRO A 456 14.00 8.87 -0.64
N ARG A 457 15.00 9.71 -0.50
CA ARG A 457 15.60 10.41 -1.65
C ARG A 457 16.11 9.35 -2.62
N ALA A 458 15.47 9.21 -3.76
CA ALA A 458 15.95 8.33 -4.82
C ALA A 458 17.27 8.91 -5.37
N SER A 459 18.22 8.03 -5.66
CA SER A 459 19.40 8.38 -6.45
C SER A 459 18.91 8.71 -7.87
N GLY A 460 18.74 9.99 -8.16
CA GLY A 460 18.14 10.51 -9.39
C GLY A 460 16.88 11.35 -9.12
N ASN A 461 16.55 12.26 -10.04
CA ASN A 461 15.43 13.20 -9.95
C ASN A 461 14.02 12.57 -10.07
N VAL A 462 13.82 11.33 -9.64
CA VAL A 462 12.51 10.69 -9.70
C VAL A 462 11.68 11.10 -8.48
N ILE A 463 10.73 11.99 -8.70
CA ILE A 463 9.73 12.34 -7.68
C ILE A 463 8.68 11.22 -7.62
N ILE A 464 8.64 10.53 -6.49
CA ILE A 464 7.64 9.51 -6.23
C ILE A 464 6.40 10.18 -5.64
N ALA A 465 5.31 10.18 -6.40
CA ALA A 465 4.04 10.72 -5.93
C ALA A 465 3.46 9.89 -4.77
N PRO A 466 2.70 10.50 -3.85
CA PRO A 466 1.99 9.80 -2.78
C PRO A 466 1.12 8.67 -3.32
N ASN A 467 1.22 7.49 -2.70
CA ASN A 467 0.48 6.30 -3.11
C ASN A 467 0.32 5.31 -1.94
N LEU A 468 -0.52 4.30 -2.12
CA LEU A 468 -0.71 3.19 -1.18
C LEU A 468 -0.08 1.88 -1.67
N PHE A 469 1.07 1.96 -2.37
CA PHE A 469 1.92 0.82 -2.71
C PHE A 469 3.29 0.90 -2.04
N GLN A 470 3.64 2.06 -1.48
CA GLN A 470 4.91 2.28 -0.79
C GLN A 470 4.66 2.72 0.64
N PRO A 471 5.26 2.04 1.65
CA PRO A 471 5.01 2.29 3.07
C PRO A 471 5.86 3.45 3.60
N PHE A 472 5.72 4.64 3.01
CA PHE A 472 6.49 5.82 3.37
C PHE A 472 5.65 6.91 4.06
N TRP A 473 4.51 6.53 4.62
CA TRP A 473 3.66 7.44 5.38
C TRP A 473 4.23 7.68 6.76
N ARG A 474 4.35 8.96 7.14
CA ARG A 474 4.89 9.44 8.41
C ARG A 474 3.97 10.50 9.01
N ALA A 475 4.15 10.77 10.30
CA ALA A 475 3.44 11.83 11.01
C ALA A 475 4.39 12.92 11.47
N ARG A 476 3.88 14.14 11.54
CA ARG A 476 4.55 15.31 12.16
C ARG A 476 3.53 16.23 12.80
N LEU A 477 3.95 17.00 13.80
CA LEU A 477 3.19 18.14 14.28
C LEU A 477 3.27 19.27 13.26
N ILE A 478 2.20 20.01 13.13
CA ILE A 478 2.11 21.22 12.29
C ILE A 478 1.49 22.37 13.09
N ASP A 479 1.70 23.60 12.62
CA ASP A 479 1.05 24.74 13.22
C ASP A 479 -0.47 24.74 12.92
N ILE A 480 -1.26 25.12 13.92
CA ILE A 480 -2.72 25.24 13.79
C ILE A 480 -3.09 26.28 12.72
N ALA A 481 -2.29 27.33 12.56
CA ALA A 481 -2.48 28.35 11.52
C ALA A 481 -2.45 27.74 10.11
N GLU A 482 -1.59 26.74 9.86
CA GLU A 482 -1.52 26.03 8.59
C GLU A 482 -2.79 25.23 8.28
N THR A 483 -3.53 24.79 9.30
CA THR A 483 -4.78 24.05 9.12
C THR A 483 -5.94 24.95 8.69
N LYS A 484 -5.95 26.21 9.13
CA LYS A 484 -7.02 27.19 8.86
C LYS A 484 -6.90 27.86 7.49
N GLN A 485 -5.69 28.04 6.97
CA GLN A 485 -5.45 28.76 5.70
C GLN A 485 -5.89 28.00 4.44
N ARG A 486 -5.98 26.66 4.46
CA ARG A 486 -6.43 25.86 3.33
C ARG A 486 -7.91 25.47 3.34
N GLY A 487 -8.68 25.92 4.31
CA GLY A 487 -10.11 25.62 4.46
C GLY A 487 -11.06 26.54 3.69
N THR A 488 -10.59 27.62 3.09
CA THR A 488 -11.39 28.46 2.20
C THR A 488 -11.17 28.01 0.75
N PRO A 489 -12.18 27.41 0.09
CA PRO A 489 -12.10 27.20 -1.35
C PRO A 489 -12.11 28.57 -2.03
N LYS A 490 -11.07 28.84 -2.84
CA LYS A 490 -11.12 29.88 -3.85
C LYS A 490 -11.96 29.41 -5.03
#